data_bdf5c2f27fb3bc52d6a52f5d2e3b5f49
#
_entry.id   bdf5c2f27fb3bc52d6a52f5d2e3b5f49
#
_cell.length_a   1.000
_cell.length_b   1.000
_cell.length_c   1.000
_cell.angle_alpha   90.00
_cell.angle_beta   90.00
_cell.angle_gamma   90.00
#
_symmetry.space_group_name_H-M   'P 1'
#
loop_
_entity.id
_entity.type
_entity.pdbx_description
1 polymer ?
#
loop_
_entity_poly.entity_id
_entity_poly.type
_entity_poly.pdbx_seq_one_letter_code
_entity_poly.pdbx_strand_id
1 'polypeptide(L)'
;MNEIQNKLFSLKDEKYAKFQAKLTPSVEREFFIGVRNPDVRAYAKKIKNTKQAEDFLNTLPHKYYEENMLHTMLLNEEKDFEECINKIDCFLPYINNWAVCDCLSPKAFKRNKTPLEQKAYEWCQSEHTYPCRFGIKTFMSHFLDNDFKPEQMNFISKIKSDEYYINMMISWYFATALAKQWNDAIKYFEKPCMQKFCHNKSLQKAIESYRITPEQKEYLRTLKI
;
A
#
# COMPACT_ATOMS: atom_id res chain seq x y z
N MET A 1 9.06 -16.52 -23.52
CA MET A 1 8.85 -16.42 -22.07
C MET A 1 10.16 -16.75 -21.37
N ASN A 2 10.50 -15.98 -20.33
CA ASN A 2 11.64 -16.30 -19.47
C ASN A 2 11.29 -17.40 -18.45
N GLU A 3 12.27 -17.87 -17.69
CA GLU A 3 12.09 -18.97 -16.72
C GLU A 3 11.08 -18.63 -15.62
N ILE A 4 11.06 -17.36 -15.12
CA ILE A 4 10.09 -16.88 -14.12
C ILE A 4 8.68 -16.91 -14.68
N GLN A 5 8.49 -16.40 -15.89
CA GLN A 5 7.18 -16.44 -16.56
C GLN A 5 6.71 -17.90 -16.77
N ASN A 6 7.59 -18.79 -17.25
CA ASN A 6 7.27 -20.21 -17.40
C ASN A 6 6.78 -20.82 -16.07
N LYS A 7 7.47 -20.49 -14.96
CA LYS A 7 7.06 -20.95 -13.62
C LYS A 7 5.70 -20.38 -13.22
N LEU A 8 5.48 -19.08 -13.38
CA LEU A 8 4.19 -18.46 -13.05
C LEU A 8 3.05 -19.06 -13.90
N PHE A 9 3.26 -19.23 -15.21
CA PHE A 9 2.27 -19.84 -16.09
C PHE A 9 1.97 -21.32 -15.75
N SER A 10 2.93 -22.07 -15.20
CA SER A 10 2.71 -23.44 -14.72
C SER A 10 1.73 -23.51 -13.52
N LEU A 11 1.48 -22.38 -12.85
CA LEU A 11 0.61 -22.25 -11.69
C LEU A 11 -0.71 -21.52 -12.03
N LYS A 12 -1.00 -21.34 -13.32
CA LYS A 12 -2.16 -20.60 -13.81
C LYS A 12 -3.49 -21.18 -13.32
N ASP A 13 -4.36 -20.28 -12.81
CA ASP A 13 -5.77 -20.55 -12.50
C ASP A 13 -6.65 -19.50 -13.19
N GLU A 14 -7.34 -19.89 -14.25
CA GLU A 14 -8.17 -18.99 -15.06
C GLU A 14 -9.36 -18.41 -14.28
N LYS A 15 -9.92 -19.17 -13.33
CA LYS A 15 -11.04 -18.71 -12.49
C LYS A 15 -10.54 -17.62 -11.53
N TYR A 16 -9.37 -17.85 -10.94
CA TYR A 16 -8.76 -16.87 -10.05
C TYR A 16 -8.32 -15.61 -10.79
N ALA A 17 -7.77 -15.72 -12.00
CA ALA A 17 -7.44 -14.59 -12.84
C ALA A 17 -8.66 -13.69 -13.14
N LYS A 18 -9.81 -14.30 -13.49
CA LYS A 18 -11.08 -13.57 -13.70
C LYS A 18 -11.58 -12.88 -12.44
N PHE A 19 -11.44 -13.53 -11.30
CA PHE A 19 -11.81 -12.96 -10.00
C PHE A 19 -10.92 -11.76 -9.66
N GLN A 20 -9.59 -11.92 -9.78
CA GLN A 20 -8.62 -10.88 -9.44
C GLN A 20 -8.74 -9.64 -10.34
N ALA A 21 -8.97 -9.84 -11.63
CA ALA A 21 -9.18 -8.74 -12.58
C ALA A 21 -10.40 -7.87 -12.22
N LYS A 22 -11.48 -8.47 -11.70
CA LYS A 22 -12.65 -7.71 -11.21
C LYS A 22 -12.33 -6.83 -10.00
N LEU A 23 -11.41 -7.27 -9.14
CA LEU A 23 -10.99 -6.50 -7.96
C LEU A 23 -9.98 -5.41 -8.29
N THR A 24 -9.30 -5.53 -9.42
CA THR A 24 -8.20 -4.65 -9.82
C THR A 24 -8.46 -4.08 -11.23
N PRO A 25 -9.50 -3.26 -11.41
CA PRO A 25 -9.97 -2.81 -12.72
C PRO A 25 -8.99 -1.88 -13.46
N SER A 26 -7.95 -1.40 -12.78
CA SER A 26 -6.86 -0.61 -13.40
C SER A 26 -5.89 -1.45 -14.23
N VAL A 27 -6.00 -2.78 -14.19
CA VAL A 27 -5.17 -3.71 -14.96
C VAL A 27 -6.06 -4.53 -15.89
N GLU A 28 -5.74 -4.57 -17.18
CA GLU A 28 -6.50 -5.33 -18.17
C GLU A 28 -6.42 -6.82 -17.90
N ARG A 29 -7.54 -7.53 -18.21
CA ARG A 29 -7.69 -8.96 -17.90
C ARG A 29 -6.57 -9.84 -18.49
N GLU A 30 -6.05 -9.49 -19.64
CA GLU A 30 -5.02 -10.26 -20.33
C GLU A 30 -3.66 -10.30 -19.61
N PHE A 31 -3.42 -9.34 -18.70
CA PHE A 31 -2.21 -9.28 -17.89
C PHE A 31 -2.29 -10.07 -16.58
N PHE A 32 -3.41 -10.77 -16.32
CA PHE A 32 -3.53 -11.68 -15.19
C PHE A 32 -3.30 -13.12 -15.62
N ILE A 33 -2.26 -13.76 -15.07
CA ILE A 33 -1.99 -15.20 -15.22
C ILE A 33 -2.96 -16.00 -14.33
N GLY A 34 -3.21 -15.51 -13.10
CA GLY A 34 -4.06 -16.16 -12.11
C GLY A 34 -3.30 -17.03 -11.14
N VAL A 35 -2.10 -16.63 -10.72
CA VAL A 35 -1.36 -17.33 -9.67
C VAL A 35 -1.79 -16.81 -8.31
N ARG A 36 -2.13 -17.72 -7.39
CA ARG A 36 -2.55 -17.34 -6.04
C ARG A 36 -1.40 -16.75 -5.22
N ASN A 37 -1.68 -15.74 -4.42
CA ASN A 37 -0.67 -15.06 -3.61
C ASN A 37 0.20 -15.99 -2.73
N PRO A 38 -0.33 -17.07 -2.09
CA PRO A 38 0.51 -18.02 -1.38
C PRO A 38 1.57 -18.69 -2.28
N ASP A 39 1.22 -19.02 -3.52
CA ASP A 39 2.13 -19.67 -4.46
C ASP A 39 3.21 -18.70 -4.96
N VAL A 40 2.83 -17.44 -5.27
CA VAL A 40 3.79 -16.38 -5.61
C VAL A 40 4.76 -16.16 -4.45
N ARG A 41 4.27 -16.12 -3.21
CA ARG A 41 5.08 -15.97 -2.00
C ARG A 41 6.04 -17.15 -1.78
N ALA A 42 5.56 -18.37 -1.99
CA ALA A 42 6.39 -19.57 -1.89
C ALA A 42 7.52 -19.55 -2.94
N TYR A 43 7.18 -19.12 -4.16
CA TYR A 43 8.17 -18.99 -5.23
C TYR A 43 9.20 -17.89 -4.93
N ALA A 44 8.77 -16.70 -4.47
CA ALA A 44 9.67 -15.63 -4.04
C ALA A 44 10.68 -16.12 -2.99
N LYS A 45 10.19 -16.84 -1.95
CA LYS A 45 11.08 -17.39 -0.91
C LYS A 45 12.10 -18.39 -1.46
N LYS A 46 11.73 -19.15 -2.48
CA LYS A 46 12.63 -20.14 -3.12
C LYS A 46 13.78 -19.46 -3.88
N ILE A 47 13.50 -18.33 -4.57
CA ILE A 47 14.46 -17.70 -5.47
C ILE A 47 15.17 -16.46 -4.89
N LYS A 48 14.75 -15.92 -3.75
CA LYS A 48 15.14 -14.62 -3.20
C LYS A 48 16.64 -14.30 -3.11
N ASN A 49 17.51 -15.30 -3.13
CA ASN A 49 18.96 -15.09 -3.02
C ASN A 49 19.69 -15.64 -4.27
N THR A 50 19.01 -15.75 -5.39
CA THR A 50 19.59 -16.25 -6.64
C THR A 50 19.85 -15.11 -7.60
N LYS A 51 20.81 -15.29 -8.49
CA LYS A 51 21.06 -14.38 -9.60
C LYS A 51 19.80 -14.15 -10.45
N GLN A 52 18.98 -15.19 -10.63
CA GLN A 52 17.70 -15.08 -11.35
C GLN A 52 16.77 -14.05 -10.73
N ALA A 53 16.67 -14.00 -9.39
CA ALA A 53 15.84 -13.00 -8.69
C ALA A 53 16.43 -11.59 -8.83
N GLU A 54 17.75 -11.45 -8.75
CA GLU A 54 18.44 -10.18 -8.94
C GLU A 54 18.22 -9.63 -10.36
N ASP A 55 18.47 -10.45 -11.38
CA ASP A 55 18.24 -10.10 -12.78
C ASP A 55 16.78 -9.72 -13.03
N PHE A 56 15.84 -10.43 -12.40
CA PHE A 56 14.41 -10.14 -12.49
C PHE A 56 14.05 -8.79 -11.84
N LEU A 57 14.57 -8.50 -10.64
CA LEU A 57 14.32 -7.20 -9.97
C LEU A 57 14.87 -6.02 -10.76
N ASN A 58 15.94 -6.21 -11.53
CA ASN A 58 16.52 -5.18 -12.38
C ASN A 58 15.84 -5.06 -13.76
N THR A 59 14.91 -5.96 -14.09
CA THR A 59 14.22 -5.96 -15.39
C THR A 59 12.82 -5.37 -15.25
N LEU A 60 12.68 -4.06 -15.46
CA LEU A 60 11.42 -3.31 -15.39
C LEU A 60 11.11 -2.65 -16.75
N PRO A 61 9.84 -2.46 -17.09
CA PRO A 61 8.62 -2.87 -16.38
C PRO A 61 8.30 -4.36 -16.55
N HIS A 62 7.56 -4.93 -15.60
CA HIS A 62 6.98 -6.26 -15.74
C HIS A 62 5.68 -6.24 -16.54
N LYS A 63 5.43 -7.30 -17.29
CA LYS A 63 4.23 -7.40 -18.13
C LYS A 63 3.00 -7.85 -17.33
N TYR A 64 3.14 -8.88 -16.51
CA TYR A 64 2.01 -9.52 -15.84
C TYR A 64 1.83 -9.06 -14.40
N TYR A 65 0.58 -9.04 -13.94
CA TYR A 65 0.22 -8.71 -12.56
C TYR A 65 1.01 -9.57 -11.56
N GLU A 66 1.15 -10.86 -11.80
CA GLU A 66 1.85 -11.77 -10.91
C GLU A 66 3.37 -11.60 -10.94
N GLU A 67 3.94 -11.06 -12.00
CA GLU A 67 5.34 -10.62 -12.00
C GLU A 67 5.53 -9.43 -11.05
N ASN A 68 4.63 -8.42 -11.10
CA ASN A 68 4.65 -7.31 -10.16
C ASN A 68 4.43 -7.77 -8.70
N MET A 69 3.55 -8.75 -8.47
CA MET A 69 3.37 -9.36 -7.15
C MET A 69 4.62 -10.13 -6.70
N LEU A 70 5.30 -10.84 -7.59
CA LEU A 70 6.56 -11.54 -7.29
C LEU A 70 7.66 -10.53 -6.93
N HIS A 71 7.79 -9.45 -7.69
CA HIS A 71 8.72 -8.34 -7.39
C HIS A 71 8.49 -7.80 -5.98
N THR A 72 7.25 -7.46 -5.66
CA THR A 72 6.84 -7.01 -4.32
C THR A 72 7.23 -8.01 -3.23
N MET A 73 7.00 -9.30 -3.45
CA MET A 73 7.30 -10.33 -2.45
C MET A 73 8.79 -10.57 -2.29
N LEU A 74 9.60 -10.37 -3.32
CA LEU A 74 11.07 -10.40 -3.25
C LEU A 74 11.59 -9.20 -2.44
N LEU A 75 11.11 -7.97 -2.72
CA LEU A 75 11.46 -6.78 -1.96
C LEU A 75 11.06 -6.89 -0.48
N ASN A 76 9.97 -7.56 -0.17
CA ASN A 76 9.54 -7.79 1.21
C ASN A 76 10.52 -8.67 2.00
N GLU A 77 11.36 -9.47 1.33
CA GLU A 77 12.39 -10.29 1.97
C GLU A 77 13.73 -9.55 2.15
N GLU A 78 13.89 -8.36 1.54
CA GLU A 78 15.10 -7.55 1.68
C GLU A 78 15.31 -7.10 3.14
N LYS A 79 16.56 -7.15 3.59
CA LYS A 79 16.95 -6.84 4.98
C LYS A 79 17.81 -5.58 5.07
N ASP A 80 18.61 -5.31 4.04
CA ASP A 80 19.35 -4.08 3.95
C ASP A 80 18.41 -2.92 3.62
N PHE A 81 18.47 -1.85 4.40
CA PHE A 81 17.52 -0.75 4.29
C PHE A 81 17.79 0.10 3.04
N GLU A 82 19.05 0.47 2.82
CA GLU A 82 19.44 1.34 1.70
C GLU A 82 19.22 0.65 0.36
N GLU A 83 19.62 -0.62 0.26
CA GLU A 83 19.37 -1.42 -0.93
C GLU A 83 17.87 -1.60 -1.19
N CYS A 84 17.10 -1.83 -0.13
CA CYS A 84 15.64 -1.97 -0.20
C CYS A 84 14.99 -0.69 -0.73
N ILE A 85 15.36 0.49 -0.20
CA ILE A 85 14.83 1.79 -0.62
C ILE A 85 15.17 2.05 -2.09
N ASN A 86 16.40 1.82 -2.51
CA ASN A 86 16.83 2.03 -3.90
C ASN A 86 16.01 1.16 -4.88
N LYS A 87 15.80 -0.11 -4.55
CA LYS A 87 14.98 -1.02 -5.36
C LYS A 87 13.50 -0.60 -5.38
N ILE A 88 12.97 -0.13 -4.25
CA ILE A 88 11.59 0.36 -4.16
C ILE A 88 11.41 1.61 -5.02
N ASP A 89 12.33 2.56 -4.95
CA ASP A 89 12.28 3.79 -5.76
C ASP A 89 12.30 3.48 -7.27
N CYS A 90 13.07 2.47 -7.68
CA CYS A 90 13.06 2.00 -9.06
C CYS A 90 11.74 1.33 -9.45
N PHE A 91 11.07 0.63 -8.53
CA PHE A 91 9.86 -0.15 -8.82
C PHE A 91 8.56 0.66 -8.73
N LEU A 92 8.45 1.59 -7.77
CA LEU A 92 7.23 2.36 -7.49
C LEU A 92 6.61 3.02 -8.74
N PRO A 93 7.38 3.62 -9.67
CA PRO A 93 6.81 4.24 -10.88
C PRO A 93 6.08 3.26 -11.80
N TYR A 94 6.37 1.98 -11.72
CA TYR A 94 5.77 0.92 -12.54
C TYR A 94 4.59 0.23 -11.89
N ILE A 95 4.29 0.54 -10.62
CA ILE A 95 3.10 0.02 -9.95
C ILE A 95 1.86 0.70 -10.53
N ASN A 96 0.92 -0.08 -11.04
CA ASN A 96 -0.30 0.39 -11.69
C ASN A 96 -1.59 -0.05 -10.99
N ASN A 97 -1.48 -0.63 -9.79
CA ASN A 97 -2.65 -1.10 -9.06
C ASN A 97 -2.43 -1.13 -7.53
N TRP A 98 -3.53 -1.01 -6.81
CA TRP A 98 -3.56 -0.97 -5.35
C TRP A 98 -3.07 -2.26 -4.68
N ALA A 99 -3.32 -3.43 -5.29
CA ALA A 99 -3.01 -4.71 -4.67
C ALA A 99 -1.49 -4.94 -4.57
N VAL A 100 -0.75 -4.62 -5.63
CA VAL A 100 0.72 -4.66 -5.65
C VAL A 100 1.29 -3.64 -4.66
N CYS A 101 0.80 -2.39 -4.70
CA CYS A 101 1.23 -1.33 -3.81
C CYS A 101 1.03 -1.69 -2.33
N ASP A 102 -0.15 -2.20 -1.96
CA ASP A 102 -0.49 -2.47 -0.57
C ASP A 102 0.20 -3.73 -0.02
N CYS A 103 0.56 -4.67 -0.88
CA CYS A 103 1.35 -5.85 -0.51
C CYS A 103 2.84 -5.54 -0.25
N LEU A 104 3.36 -4.40 -0.71
CA LEU A 104 4.74 -4.01 -0.50
C LEU A 104 4.97 -3.58 0.96
N SER A 105 5.62 -4.42 1.75
CA SER A 105 5.87 -4.21 3.19
C SER A 105 7.19 -4.86 3.63
N PRO A 106 8.33 -4.26 3.27
CA PRO A 106 9.65 -4.82 3.50
C PRO A 106 9.99 -5.04 4.96
N LYS A 107 10.73 -6.11 5.23
CA LYS A 107 11.24 -6.43 6.58
C LYS A 107 12.22 -5.39 7.08
N ALA A 108 12.98 -4.76 6.17
CA ALA A 108 13.93 -3.69 6.45
C ALA A 108 13.31 -2.48 7.16
N PHE A 109 12.00 -2.22 6.97
CA PHE A 109 11.31 -1.05 7.53
C PHE A 109 11.15 -1.09 9.06
N LYS A 110 11.15 -2.28 9.65
CA LYS A 110 10.86 -2.43 11.10
C LYS A 110 11.89 -1.77 12.01
N ARG A 111 13.16 -1.76 11.61
CA ARG A 111 14.28 -1.31 12.43
C ARG A 111 14.85 0.05 12.03
N ASN A 112 14.36 0.65 10.95
CA ASN A 112 14.92 1.86 10.36
C ASN A 112 13.89 2.99 10.32
N LYS A 113 13.28 3.30 11.48
CA LYS A 113 12.13 4.22 11.55
C LYS A 113 12.46 5.65 11.12
N THR A 114 13.57 6.22 11.58
CA THR A 114 13.93 7.60 11.24
C THR A 114 14.15 7.83 9.73
N PRO A 115 15.01 7.06 9.06
CA PRO A 115 15.17 7.21 7.61
C PRO A 115 13.92 6.81 6.83
N LEU A 116 13.13 5.83 7.31
CA LEU A 116 11.87 5.46 6.70
C LEU A 116 10.83 6.59 6.75
N GLU A 117 10.78 7.34 7.87
CA GLU A 117 9.88 8.48 8.01
C GLU A 117 10.19 9.57 6.97
N GLN A 118 11.48 9.90 6.81
CA GLN A 118 11.92 10.86 5.78
C GLN A 118 11.50 10.41 4.39
N LYS A 119 11.77 9.15 4.07
CA LYS A 119 11.41 8.56 2.77
C LYS A 119 9.91 8.51 2.53
N ALA A 120 9.11 8.24 3.56
CA ALA A 120 7.65 8.25 3.47
C ALA A 120 7.11 9.66 3.12
N TYR A 121 7.70 10.73 3.68
CA TYR A 121 7.36 12.11 3.27
C TYR A 121 7.70 12.37 1.81
N GLU A 122 8.86 11.92 1.32
CA GLU A 122 9.26 12.07 -0.08
C GLU A 122 8.26 11.37 -1.01
N TRP A 123 7.92 10.12 -0.74
CA TRP A 123 6.93 9.37 -1.54
C TRP A 123 5.56 10.03 -1.55
N CYS A 124 5.11 10.57 -0.41
CA CYS A 124 3.83 11.29 -0.34
C CYS A 124 3.77 12.53 -1.22
N GLN A 125 4.92 13.14 -1.56
CA GLN A 125 5.01 14.33 -2.42
C GLN A 125 5.08 13.99 -3.92
N SER A 126 5.08 12.70 -4.26
CA SER A 126 5.08 12.28 -5.66
C SER A 126 3.77 12.66 -6.38
N GLU A 127 3.90 13.13 -7.60
CA GLU A 127 2.75 13.37 -8.49
C GLU A 127 2.14 12.06 -9.03
N HIS A 128 2.86 10.93 -8.91
CA HIS A 128 2.37 9.62 -9.30
C HIS A 128 1.52 8.99 -8.21
N THR A 129 0.40 8.37 -8.62
CA THR A 129 -0.61 7.80 -7.72
C THR A 129 -0.05 6.79 -6.73
N TYR A 130 0.71 5.81 -7.19
CA TYR A 130 1.13 4.70 -6.32
C TYR A 130 2.34 5.00 -5.44
N PRO A 131 3.36 5.77 -5.86
CA PRO A 131 4.36 6.31 -4.94
C PRO A 131 3.72 7.11 -3.80
N CYS A 132 2.81 8.06 -4.11
CA CYS A 132 2.09 8.84 -3.08
C CYS A 132 1.27 7.91 -2.16
N ARG A 133 0.48 6.98 -2.73
CA ARG A 133 -0.26 5.98 -1.97
C ARG A 133 0.64 5.17 -1.04
N PHE A 134 1.81 4.75 -1.52
CA PHE A 134 2.77 3.96 -0.76
C PHE A 134 3.34 4.75 0.44
N GLY A 135 3.65 6.03 0.26
CA GLY A 135 4.08 6.91 1.34
C GLY A 135 3.02 7.01 2.45
N ILE A 136 1.76 7.28 2.10
CA ILE A 136 0.65 7.35 3.07
C ILE A 136 0.44 6.00 3.77
N LYS A 137 0.50 4.89 3.00
CA LYS A 137 0.43 3.53 3.56
C LYS A 137 1.57 3.25 4.53
N THR A 138 2.77 3.74 4.24
CA THR A 138 3.93 3.58 5.11
C THR A 138 3.71 4.26 6.45
N PHE A 139 3.19 5.48 6.48
CA PHE A 139 2.76 6.14 7.71
C PHE A 139 1.69 5.34 8.45
N MET A 140 0.66 4.87 7.76
CA MET A 140 -0.42 4.08 8.37
C MET A 140 0.09 2.79 9.03
N SER A 141 1.05 2.11 8.39
CA SER A 141 1.50 0.78 8.82
C SER A 141 2.62 0.81 9.85
N HIS A 142 3.40 1.89 9.91
CA HIS A 142 4.63 1.94 10.69
C HIS A 142 4.68 3.06 11.72
N PHE A 143 3.77 4.06 11.67
CA PHE A 143 3.84 5.28 12.48
C PHE A 143 2.53 5.64 13.20
N LEU A 144 1.55 4.76 13.25
CA LEU A 144 0.31 4.99 14.03
C LEU A 144 0.31 4.32 15.42
N ASP A 145 1.41 3.69 15.82
CA ASP A 145 1.60 3.12 17.14
C ASP A 145 2.62 3.97 17.95
N ASN A 146 3.66 3.36 18.48
CA ASN A 146 4.66 4.02 19.36
C ASN A 146 5.47 5.13 18.68
N ASP A 147 5.60 5.09 17.36
CA ASP A 147 6.34 6.10 16.56
C ASP A 147 5.43 7.20 16.02
N PHE A 148 4.19 7.31 16.54
CA PHE A 148 3.23 8.33 16.12
C PHE A 148 3.70 9.74 16.49
N LYS A 149 3.53 10.68 15.52
CA LYS A 149 3.73 12.11 15.72
C LYS A 149 2.55 12.87 15.10
N PRO A 150 1.93 13.85 15.79
CA PRO A 150 0.84 14.66 15.26
C PRO A 150 1.16 15.34 13.93
N GLU A 151 2.44 15.68 13.70
CA GLU A 151 2.93 16.34 12.48
C GLU A 151 2.72 15.46 11.24
N GLN A 152 2.88 14.13 11.38
CA GLN A 152 2.62 13.16 10.30
C GLN A 152 1.16 13.20 9.85
N MET A 153 0.24 13.22 10.81
CA MET A 153 -1.20 13.30 10.56
C MET A 153 -1.58 14.64 9.93
N ASN A 154 -1.02 15.74 10.46
CA ASN A 154 -1.21 17.07 9.90
C ASN A 154 -0.69 17.18 8.45
N PHE A 155 0.43 16.56 8.14
CA PHE A 155 0.96 16.50 6.78
C PHE A 155 -0.01 15.77 5.84
N ILE A 156 -0.44 14.55 6.22
CA ILE A 156 -1.34 13.73 5.39
C ILE A 156 -2.71 14.41 5.19
N SER A 157 -3.21 15.13 6.20
CA SER A 157 -4.49 15.88 6.09
C SER A 157 -4.49 16.95 5.01
N LYS A 158 -3.31 17.46 4.64
CA LYS A 158 -3.13 18.53 3.66
C LYS A 158 -2.94 18.02 2.23
N ILE A 159 -2.74 16.71 2.05
CA ILE A 159 -2.61 16.11 0.70
C ILE A 159 -3.96 16.28 -0.01
N LYS A 160 -3.91 16.90 -1.18
CA LYS A 160 -5.06 17.06 -2.08
C LYS A 160 -4.79 16.34 -3.37
N SER A 161 -5.75 15.57 -3.84
CA SER A 161 -5.64 14.82 -5.08
C SER A 161 -7.02 14.57 -5.68
N ASP A 162 -7.10 14.47 -6.99
CA ASP A 162 -8.29 14.00 -7.70
C ASP A 162 -8.24 12.47 -7.91
N GLU A 163 -7.10 11.85 -7.59
CA GLU A 163 -6.88 10.41 -7.76
C GLU A 163 -7.61 9.59 -6.68
N TYR A 164 -8.53 8.73 -7.14
CA TYR A 164 -9.34 7.88 -6.27
C TYR A 164 -8.49 7.04 -5.31
N TYR A 165 -7.39 6.45 -5.79
CA TYR A 165 -6.57 5.53 -4.98
C TYR A 165 -5.71 6.25 -3.94
N ILE A 166 -5.34 7.51 -4.16
CA ILE A 166 -4.71 8.37 -3.13
C ILE A 166 -5.75 8.71 -2.07
N ASN A 167 -6.92 9.22 -2.48
CA ASN A 167 -8.00 9.61 -1.58
C ASN A 167 -8.51 8.44 -0.72
N MET A 168 -8.56 7.23 -1.29
CA MET A 168 -8.88 6.02 -0.53
C MET A 168 -7.81 5.68 0.52
N MET A 169 -6.52 5.90 0.23
CA MET A 169 -5.46 5.62 1.21
C MET A 169 -5.45 6.67 2.33
N ILE A 170 -5.67 7.95 2.03
CA ILE A 170 -5.90 8.99 3.05
C ILE A 170 -7.06 8.56 3.97
N SER A 171 -8.15 8.09 3.37
CA SER A 171 -9.33 7.64 4.14
C SER A 171 -9.02 6.43 5.03
N TRP A 172 -8.21 5.49 4.58
CA TRP A 172 -7.76 4.35 5.39
C TRP A 172 -6.81 4.77 6.50
N TYR A 173 -5.90 5.69 6.21
CA TYR A 173 -5.01 6.26 7.22
C TYR A 173 -5.81 6.87 8.37
N PHE A 174 -6.76 7.78 8.09
CA PHE A 174 -7.56 8.44 9.13
C PHE A 174 -8.53 7.50 9.86
N ALA A 175 -9.12 6.53 9.16
CA ALA A 175 -9.92 5.49 9.81
C ALA A 175 -9.09 4.62 10.76
N THR A 176 -7.83 4.32 10.40
CA THR A 176 -6.90 3.58 11.26
C THR A 176 -6.41 4.46 12.41
N ALA A 177 -6.17 5.75 12.14
CA ALA A 177 -5.78 6.72 13.16
C ALA A 177 -6.89 6.92 14.21
N LEU A 178 -8.15 6.99 13.82
CA LEU A 178 -9.29 7.03 14.76
C LEU A 178 -9.31 5.80 15.69
N ALA A 179 -8.86 4.64 15.21
CA ALA A 179 -8.80 3.43 16.04
C ALA A 179 -7.57 3.36 16.96
N LYS A 180 -6.47 4.05 16.62
CA LYS A 180 -5.19 3.96 17.34
C LYS A 180 -4.83 5.23 18.12
N GLN A 181 -5.21 6.40 17.58
CA GLN A 181 -4.85 7.74 18.07
C GLN A 181 -6.11 8.62 18.13
N TRP A 182 -7.14 8.14 18.82
CA TRP A 182 -8.48 8.78 18.85
C TRP A 182 -8.41 10.29 19.15
N ASN A 183 -7.75 10.67 20.24
CA ASN A 183 -7.73 12.04 20.73
C ASN A 183 -7.08 13.05 19.75
N ASP A 184 -6.17 12.59 18.93
CA ASP A 184 -5.54 13.42 17.91
C ASP A 184 -6.30 13.37 16.57
N ALA A 185 -6.77 12.18 16.18
CA ALA A 185 -7.46 12.00 14.91
C ALA A 185 -8.84 12.68 14.88
N ILE A 186 -9.60 12.65 15.99
CA ILE A 186 -10.97 13.20 16.02
C ILE A 186 -11.01 14.70 15.72
N LYS A 187 -9.99 15.46 16.08
CA LYS A 187 -9.88 16.90 15.85
C LYS A 187 -10.00 17.27 14.36
N TYR A 188 -9.56 16.39 13.45
CA TYR A 188 -9.63 16.61 12.00
C TYR A 188 -11.03 16.43 11.42
N PHE A 189 -11.93 15.86 12.20
CA PHE A 189 -13.35 15.67 11.85
C PHE A 189 -14.26 16.71 12.54
N GLU A 190 -13.94 17.10 13.76
CA GLU A 190 -14.62 18.19 14.47
C GLU A 190 -14.41 19.55 13.80
N LYS A 191 -13.19 19.73 13.21
CA LYS A 191 -12.85 20.89 12.37
C LYS A 191 -12.42 20.39 11.00
N PRO A 192 -13.37 20.22 10.05
CA PRO A 192 -13.08 19.65 8.75
C PRO A 192 -11.98 20.42 8.01
N CYS A 193 -10.91 19.71 7.61
CA CYS A 193 -9.76 20.29 6.90
C CYS A 193 -9.33 19.46 5.68
N MET A 194 -9.88 18.27 5.51
CA MET A 194 -9.63 17.38 4.38
C MET A 194 -10.65 17.61 3.26
N GLN A 195 -10.35 17.07 2.05
CA GLN A 195 -11.33 17.00 0.98
C GLN A 195 -12.57 16.21 1.46
N LYS A 196 -13.78 16.65 1.07
CA LYS A 196 -15.06 16.06 1.49
C LYS A 196 -15.10 14.53 1.31
N PHE A 197 -14.60 14.02 0.20
CA PHE A 197 -14.52 12.58 -0.04
C PHE A 197 -13.69 11.89 1.06
N CYS A 198 -12.47 12.35 1.32
CA CYS A 198 -11.58 11.78 2.33
C CYS A 198 -12.19 11.84 3.72
N HIS A 199 -12.79 12.99 4.09
CA HIS A 199 -13.48 13.17 5.36
C HIS A 199 -14.58 12.12 5.55
N ASN A 200 -15.58 12.09 4.67
CA ASN A 200 -16.72 11.18 4.80
C ASN A 200 -16.34 9.71 4.67
N LYS A 201 -15.37 9.39 3.79
CA LYS A 201 -14.91 8.01 3.59
C LYS A 201 -14.11 7.49 4.78
N SER A 202 -13.33 8.34 5.45
CA SER A 202 -12.66 7.99 6.70
C SER A 202 -13.66 7.63 7.79
N LEU A 203 -14.68 8.47 7.98
CA LEU A 203 -15.75 8.21 8.95
C LEU A 203 -16.48 6.90 8.65
N GLN A 204 -16.83 6.68 7.37
CA GLN A 204 -17.48 5.44 6.95
C GLN A 204 -16.62 4.21 7.34
N LYS A 205 -15.34 4.21 6.98
CA LYS A 205 -14.43 3.10 7.26
C LYS A 205 -14.17 2.90 8.76
N ALA A 206 -14.14 3.98 9.54
CA ALA A 206 -14.01 3.90 10.99
C ALA A 206 -15.27 3.25 11.61
N ILE A 207 -16.46 3.67 11.18
CA ILE A 207 -17.75 3.10 11.65
C ILE A 207 -17.86 1.60 11.31
N GLU A 208 -17.33 1.16 10.18
CA GLU A 208 -17.27 -0.25 9.78
C GLU A 208 -16.28 -1.08 10.61
N SER A 209 -15.35 -0.43 11.32
CA SER A 209 -14.29 -1.10 12.09
C SER A 209 -14.80 -1.66 13.41
N TYR A 210 -14.35 -2.88 13.76
CA TYR A 210 -14.59 -3.48 15.10
C TYR A 210 -13.76 -2.82 16.21
N ARG A 211 -12.74 -2.02 15.86
CA ARG A 211 -11.87 -1.34 16.83
C ARG A 211 -12.44 -0.02 17.35
N ILE A 212 -13.54 0.45 16.81
CA ILE A 212 -14.26 1.66 17.21
C ILE A 212 -15.45 1.24 18.06
N THR A 213 -15.63 1.87 19.24
CA THR A 213 -16.73 1.52 20.15
C THR A 213 -18.08 1.98 19.60
N PRO A 214 -19.20 1.40 20.07
CA PRO A 214 -20.55 1.84 19.65
C PRO A 214 -20.77 3.35 19.87
N GLU A 215 -20.36 3.90 21.00
CA GLU A 215 -20.48 5.32 21.36
C GLU A 215 -19.68 6.20 20.39
N GLN A 216 -18.43 5.80 20.10
CA GLN A 216 -17.62 6.48 19.11
C GLN A 216 -18.25 6.44 17.72
N LYS A 217 -18.86 5.31 17.31
CA LYS A 217 -19.55 5.21 16.01
C LYS A 217 -20.72 6.15 15.90
N GLU A 218 -21.53 6.27 16.96
CA GLU A 218 -22.64 7.24 16.99
C GLU A 218 -22.12 8.67 16.86
N TYR A 219 -21.07 9.01 17.60
CA TYR A 219 -20.46 10.32 17.48
C TYR A 219 -19.91 10.60 16.07
N LEU A 220 -19.19 9.64 15.46
CA LEU A 220 -18.67 9.81 14.10
C LEU A 220 -19.78 10.01 13.05
N ARG A 221 -20.99 9.47 13.26
CA ARG A 221 -22.13 9.69 12.35
C ARG A 221 -22.58 11.15 12.31
N THR A 222 -22.45 11.88 13.42
CA THR A 222 -22.82 13.30 13.51
C THR A 222 -21.84 14.23 12.81
N LEU A 223 -20.62 13.76 12.51
CA LEU A 223 -19.54 14.57 11.94
C LEU A 223 -19.45 14.54 10.40
N LYS A 224 -20.36 13.85 9.71
CA LYS A 224 -20.40 13.85 8.24
C LYS A 224 -20.76 15.23 7.67
N ILE A 225 -20.10 15.59 6.55
CA ILE A 225 -20.28 16.88 5.85
C ILE A 225 -20.79 16.71 4.41
#